data_8f1763bd329ebfda4b0af145125be6ba
#
_entry.id   8f1763bd329ebfda4b0af145125be6ba
#
_cell.length_a   1.000
_cell.length_b   1.000
_cell.length_c   1.000
_cell.angle_alpha   90.00
_cell.angle_beta   90.00
_cell.angle_gamma   90.00
#
_symmetry.space_group_name_H-M   'P 1'
#
loop_
_entity.id
_entity.type
_entity.pdbx_description
1 polymer ?
#
loop_
_entity_poly.entity_id
_entity_poly.type
_entity_poly.pdbx_seq_one_letter_code
_entity_poly.pdbx_strand_id
1 'polypeptide(L)'
;MGLSGSKLYRLSGGTVIPASEALYPAEADLQQLIAENPQLLLSSPNEGQRLYLLRREQPVRDAPDGPALFSIDHLFVDQDGLPVLVEVKRSTDTRIRREVVGQMLDYASRMRAWSASELRASTALLDVPDDLWAALDSNLKAERMRLIFAADSIPDSLASMIDFLDRSMDAIEVCGVEIKRYVSEDGAELISSTIVGGGNSPVKQAARYSTIWDADSMAEQLSQRENSAIVPVVAALTSFASSAGLQISYGRGTKFGVCRALRNGRKVFLV
;
A
#
# COMPACT_ATOMS: atom_id res chain seq x y z
N MET A 1 -8.71 -37.92 -9.03
CA MET A 1 -9.91 -37.08 -9.12
C MET A 1 -10.16 -36.54 -7.72
N GLY A 2 -9.65 -35.34 -7.41
CA GLY A 2 -9.88 -34.68 -6.14
C GLY A 2 -11.13 -33.81 -6.25
N LEU A 3 -12.16 -34.13 -5.49
CA LEU A 3 -13.32 -33.26 -5.27
C LEU A 3 -12.90 -32.18 -4.27
N SER A 4 -12.11 -31.19 -4.71
CA SER A 4 -11.79 -29.99 -3.92
C SER A 4 -12.46 -28.80 -4.61
N GLY A 5 -13.73 -28.60 -4.31
CA GLY A 5 -14.47 -27.42 -4.69
C GLY A 5 -15.28 -26.95 -3.50
N SER A 6 -14.94 -25.77 -2.94
CA SER A 6 -15.80 -25.12 -1.95
C SER A 6 -17.13 -24.78 -2.62
N LYS A 7 -18.24 -25.23 -2.01
CA LYS A 7 -19.57 -24.87 -2.46
C LYS A 7 -20.08 -23.72 -1.62
N LEU A 8 -20.54 -22.65 -2.27
CA LEU A 8 -21.14 -21.52 -1.61
C LEU A 8 -22.67 -21.63 -1.65
N TYR A 9 -23.29 -21.31 -0.54
CA TYR A 9 -24.75 -21.29 -0.40
C TYR A 9 -25.18 -19.97 0.24
N ARG A 10 -26.28 -19.43 -0.20
CA ARG A 10 -26.97 -18.34 0.47
C ARG A 10 -28.03 -18.88 1.42
N LEU A 11 -28.07 -18.39 2.65
CA LEU A 11 -29.14 -18.70 3.58
C LEU A 11 -30.19 -17.58 3.53
N SER A 12 -31.44 -17.94 3.18
CA SER A 12 -32.56 -17.01 3.10
C SER A 12 -33.80 -17.65 3.70
N GLY A 13 -34.33 -17.03 4.77
CA GLY A 13 -35.54 -17.53 5.45
C GLY A 13 -35.44 -18.98 5.97
N GLY A 14 -34.23 -19.44 6.33
CA GLY A 14 -33.97 -20.82 6.76
C GLY A 14 -33.77 -21.82 5.62
N THR A 15 -33.87 -21.37 4.34
CA THR A 15 -33.62 -22.20 3.15
C THR A 15 -32.21 -21.96 2.65
N VAL A 16 -31.52 -23.04 2.29
CA VAL A 16 -30.16 -23.03 1.71
C VAL A 16 -30.27 -23.05 0.20
N ILE A 17 -29.84 -21.97 -0.45
CA ILE A 17 -29.90 -21.75 -1.90
C ILE A 17 -28.47 -21.86 -2.48
N PRO A 18 -28.20 -22.76 -3.45
CA PRO A 18 -26.88 -22.85 -4.06
C PRO A 18 -26.51 -21.56 -4.79
N ALA A 19 -25.23 -21.19 -4.72
CA ALA A 19 -24.64 -20.12 -5.52
C ALA A 19 -23.47 -20.65 -6.35
N SER A 20 -23.44 -20.28 -7.62
CA SER A 20 -22.40 -20.66 -8.57
C SER A 20 -21.47 -19.48 -8.86
N GLU A 21 -20.19 -19.78 -9.02
CA GLU A 21 -19.20 -18.77 -9.43
C GLU A 21 -19.56 -18.24 -10.82
N ALA A 22 -19.50 -16.92 -10.97
CA ALA A 22 -19.80 -16.21 -12.19
C ALA A 22 -18.68 -15.21 -12.49
N LEU A 23 -18.22 -15.18 -13.73
CA LEU A 23 -17.22 -14.21 -14.17
C LEU A 23 -17.80 -12.80 -14.20
N TYR A 24 -16.95 -11.80 -13.98
CA TYR A 24 -17.32 -10.42 -14.27
C TYR A 24 -17.48 -10.22 -15.76
N PRO A 25 -18.54 -9.55 -16.23
CA PRO A 25 -18.77 -9.32 -17.67
C PRO A 25 -17.63 -8.55 -18.32
N ALA A 26 -17.12 -7.50 -17.64
CA ALA A 26 -15.98 -6.71 -18.08
C ALA A 26 -15.02 -6.44 -16.91
N GLU A 27 -13.77 -6.09 -17.22
CA GLU A 27 -12.78 -5.63 -16.23
C GLU A 27 -13.26 -4.36 -15.52
N ALA A 28 -13.94 -3.48 -16.26
CA ALA A 28 -14.53 -2.26 -15.73
C ALA A 28 -15.56 -2.52 -14.62
N ASP A 29 -16.27 -3.65 -14.64
CA ASP A 29 -17.24 -4.00 -13.59
C ASP A 29 -16.52 -4.31 -12.27
N LEU A 30 -15.40 -5.04 -12.33
CA LEU A 30 -14.57 -5.32 -11.16
C LEU A 30 -13.88 -4.04 -10.65
N GLN A 31 -13.39 -3.19 -11.56
CA GLN A 31 -12.82 -1.89 -11.20
C GLN A 31 -13.85 -1.00 -10.50
N GLN A 32 -15.09 -0.94 -11.03
CA GLN A 32 -16.17 -0.17 -10.41
C GLN A 32 -16.53 -0.72 -9.02
N LEU A 33 -16.66 -2.03 -8.89
CA LEU A 33 -16.94 -2.68 -7.62
C LEU A 33 -15.90 -2.33 -6.54
N ILE A 34 -14.60 -2.37 -6.90
CA ILE A 34 -13.50 -2.00 -6.00
C ILE A 34 -13.55 -0.53 -5.61
N ALA A 35 -13.82 0.37 -6.57
CA ALA A 35 -13.91 1.80 -6.32
C ALA A 35 -15.03 2.16 -5.33
N GLU A 36 -16.18 1.48 -5.44
CA GLU A 36 -17.34 1.68 -4.58
C GLU A 36 -17.23 0.94 -3.24
N ASN A 37 -16.41 -0.12 -3.19
CA ASN A 37 -16.28 -1.01 -2.03
C ASN A 37 -14.80 -1.27 -1.70
N PRO A 38 -14.02 -0.25 -1.30
CA PRO A 38 -12.59 -0.40 -1.01
C PRO A 38 -12.27 -1.42 0.09
N GLN A 39 -13.23 -1.70 0.98
CA GLN A 39 -13.08 -2.71 2.03
C GLN A 39 -12.81 -4.13 1.49
N LEU A 40 -13.11 -4.40 0.23
CA LEU A 40 -12.78 -5.67 -0.43
C LEU A 40 -11.27 -5.91 -0.54
N LEU A 41 -10.47 -4.84 -0.44
CA LEU A 41 -9.01 -4.90 -0.50
C LEU A 41 -8.35 -5.06 0.88
N LEU A 42 -9.13 -5.09 1.95
CA LEU A 42 -8.62 -5.12 3.32
C LEU A 42 -8.63 -6.54 3.90
N SER A 43 -7.59 -6.88 4.66
CA SER A 43 -7.52 -8.17 5.37
C SER A 43 -8.47 -8.24 6.56
N SER A 44 -8.76 -7.11 7.19
CA SER A 44 -9.58 -7.01 8.39
C SER A 44 -10.47 -5.75 8.33
N PRO A 45 -11.51 -5.73 7.50
CA PRO A 45 -12.31 -4.52 7.26
C PRO A 45 -13.03 -4.00 8.51
N ASN A 46 -13.15 -4.82 9.57
CA ASN A 46 -13.84 -4.46 10.81
C ASN A 46 -12.92 -3.87 11.89
N GLU A 47 -11.60 -3.80 11.68
CA GLU A 47 -10.62 -3.37 12.68
C GLU A 47 -10.17 -1.91 12.51
N GLY A 48 -11.03 -1.05 11.99
CA GLY A 48 -10.70 0.38 11.80
C GLY A 48 -9.85 0.68 10.57
N GLN A 49 -9.53 -0.33 9.76
CA GLN A 49 -8.84 -0.12 8.49
C GLN A 49 -9.75 0.61 7.51
N ARG A 50 -9.19 1.60 6.82
CA ARG A 50 -9.90 2.38 5.80
C ARG A 50 -9.00 2.61 4.60
N LEU A 51 -9.64 2.68 3.42
CA LEU A 51 -9.03 3.12 2.19
C LEU A 51 -9.85 4.28 1.62
N TYR A 52 -9.17 5.36 1.30
CA TYR A 52 -9.75 6.52 0.63
C TYR A 52 -9.33 6.51 -0.83
N LEU A 53 -10.28 6.44 -1.75
CA LEU A 53 -10.00 6.47 -3.17
C LEU A 53 -9.58 7.88 -3.57
N LEU A 54 -8.33 8.10 -3.92
CA LEU A 54 -7.86 9.40 -4.40
C LEU A 54 -8.24 9.59 -5.87
N ARG A 55 -8.02 8.56 -6.69
CA ARG A 55 -8.30 8.65 -8.13
C ARG A 55 -8.46 7.27 -8.76
N ARG A 56 -9.32 7.19 -9.78
CA ARG A 56 -9.34 6.12 -10.78
C ARG A 56 -8.54 6.56 -11.99
N GLU A 57 -7.95 5.61 -12.70
CA GLU A 57 -7.12 5.86 -13.90
C GLU A 57 -6.10 6.98 -13.67
N GLN A 58 -5.33 6.86 -12.57
CA GLN A 58 -4.30 7.83 -12.22
C GLN A 58 -3.22 7.84 -13.30
N PRO A 59 -3.03 8.95 -14.06
CA PRO A 59 -2.02 9.01 -15.09
C PRO A 59 -0.62 9.00 -14.47
N VAL A 60 0.26 8.19 -15.03
CA VAL A 60 1.66 8.12 -14.69
C VAL A 60 2.47 8.76 -15.81
N ARG A 61 3.37 9.68 -15.46
CA ARG A 61 4.16 10.50 -16.36
C ARG A 61 5.64 10.38 -16.04
N ASP A 62 6.49 10.55 -17.03
CA ASP A 62 7.95 10.63 -16.82
C ASP A 62 8.39 11.98 -16.24
N ALA A 63 7.64 13.04 -16.54
CA ALA A 63 7.88 14.39 -16.05
C ALA A 63 6.54 15.04 -15.69
N PRO A 64 6.50 16.05 -14.77
CA PRO A 64 5.26 16.68 -14.31
C PRO A 64 4.35 17.15 -15.46
N ASP A 65 4.91 17.73 -16.51
CA ASP A 65 4.17 18.23 -17.67
C ASP A 65 4.22 17.31 -18.90
N GLY A 66 4.78 16.10 -18.75
CA GLY A 66 4.90 15.12 -19.84
C GLY A 66 3.58 14.44 -20.18
N PRO A 67 3.49 13.76 -21.33
CA PRO A 67 2.32 12.96 -21.66
C PRO A 67 2.18 11.79 -20.65
N ALA A 68 0.93 11.38 -20.42
CA ALA A 68 0.70 10.15 -19.66
C ALA A 68 1.18 8.95 -20.48
N LEU A 69 2.00 8.10 -19.87
CA LEU A 69 2.51 6.88 -20.51
C LEU A 69 1.50 5.75 -20.35
N PHE A 70 0.85 5.70 -19.19
CA PHE A 70 -0.16 4.73 -18.79
C PHE A 70 -0.92 5.28 -17.57
N SER A 71 -1.92 4.55 -17.10
CA SER A 71 -2.66 4.88 -15.89
C SER A 71 -2.73 3.68 -14.94
N ILE A 72 -2.75 3.98 -13.65
CA ILE A 72 -3.05 3.02 -12.58
C ILE A 72 -4.56 2.95 -12.45
N ASP A 73 -5.14 1.76 -12.39
CA ASP A 73 -6.60 1.60 -12.29
C ASP A 73 -7.17 2.32 -11.07
N HIS A 74 -6.56 2.15 -9.88
CA HIS A 74 -6.95 2.88 -8.69
C HIS A 74 -5.74 3.30 -7.86
N LEU A 75 -5.77 4.54 -7.40
CA LEU A 75 -4.90 5.07 -6.37
C LEU A 75 -5.73 5.34 -5.12
N PHE A 76 -5.42 4.64 -4.04
CA PHE A 76 -5.98 4.89 -2.71
C PHE A 76 -4.90 5.41 -1.77
N VAL A 77 -5.34 5.90 -0.61
CA VAL A 77 -4.52 6.10 0.57
C VAL A 77 -5.19 5.40 1.75
N ASP A 78 -4.41 4.70 2.59
CA ASP A 78 -4.97 4.08 3.80
C ASP A 78 -5.04 5.07 4.97
N GLN A 79 -5.59 4.64 6.10
CA GLN A 79 -5.75 5.47 7.32
C GLN A 79 -4.43 5.97 7.91
N ASP A 80 -3.29 5.38 7.53
CA ASP A 80 -1.95 5.76 7.99
C ASP A 80 -1.20 6.61 6.95
N GLY A 81 -1.90 7.07 5.91
CA GLY A 81 -1.31 7.83 4.81
C GLY A 81 -0.44 7.01 3.87
N LEU A 82 -0.54 5.67 3.90
CA LEU A 82 0.20 4.83 2.97
C LEU A 82 -0.48 4.85 1.60
N PRO A 83 0.21 5.24 0.50
CA PRO A 83 -0.36 5.13 -0.83
C PRO A 83 -0.54 3.66 -1.21
N VAL A 84 -1.70 3.34 -1.77
CA VAL A 84 -2.09 2.00 -2.20
C VAL A 84 -2.45 2.03 -3.67
N LEU A 85 -1.63 1.36 -4.47
CA LEU A 85 -1.81 1.24 -5.91
C LEU A 85 -2.48 -0.08 -6.20
N VAL A 86 -3.54 -0.04 -7.00
CA VAL A 86 -4.30 -1.24 -7.34
C VAL A 86 -4.38 -1.37 -8.86
N GLU A 87 -3.93 -2.50 -9.35
CA GLU A 87 -4.11 -2.93 -10.73
C GLU A 87 -5.10 -4.07 -10.76
N VAL A 88 -6.08 -3.96 -11.64
CA VAL A 88 -7.20 -4.90 -11.76
C VAL A 88 -7.07 -5.68 -13.05
N LYS A 89 -7.19 -6.99 -12.97
CA LYS A 89 -7.22 -7.85 -14.17
C LYS A 89 -8.24 -8.96 -14.02
N ARG A 90 -8.83 -9.37 -15.15
CA ARG A 90 -9.65 -10.57 -15.20
C ARG A 90 -8.78 -11.80 -15.44
N SER A 91 -9.13 -12.92 -14.86
CA SER A 91 -8.44 -14.21 -15.06
C SER A 91 -8.44 -14.67 -16.52
N THR A 92 -9.39 -14.18 -17.33
CA THR A 92 -9.45 -14.41 -18.76
C THR A 92 -8.38 -13.66 -19.57
N ASP A 93 -7.71 -12.67 -18.99
CA ASP A 93 -6.60 -11.97 -19.65
C ASP A 93 -5.32 -12.81 -19.54
N THR A 94 -4.87 -13.34 -20.66
CA THR A 94 -3.66 -14.19 -20.75
C THR A 94 -2.36 -13.44 -20.46
N ARG A 95 -2.37 -12.10 -20.48
CA ARG A 95 -1.22 -11.21 -20.21
C ARG A 95 -1.00 -10.97 -18.72
N ILE A 96 -1.93 -11.41 -17.87
CA ILE A 96 -1.99 -11.15 -16.42
C ILE A 96 -0.68 -11.43 -15.65
N ARG A 97 0.22 -12.27 -16.17
CA ARG A 97 1.35 -12.80 -15.40
C ARG A 97 2.61 -11.93 -15.41
N ARG A 98 2.98 -11.35 -16.55
CA ARG A 98 4.25 -10.62 -16.70
C ARG A 98 4.05 -9.13 -16.90
N GLU A 99 3.08 -8.75 -17.72
CA GLU A 99 2.81 -7.35 -18.01
C GLU A 99 2.32 -6.62 -16.78
N VAL A 100 1.41 -7.22 -16.01
CA VAL A 100 0.86 -6.63 -14.78
C VAL A 100 1.94 -6.38 -13.73
N VAL A 101 2.85 -7.35 -13.52
CA VAL A 101 3.97 -7.16 -12.59
C VAL A 101 4.90 -6.05 -13.09
N GLY A 102 5.23 -6.04 -14.37
CA GLY A 102 6.04 -4.99 -14.99
C GLY A 102 5.41 -3.61 -14.84
N GLN A 103 4.10 -3.47 -15.09
CA GLN A 103 3.34 -2.24 -14.92
C GLN A 103 3.41 -1.74 -13.47
N MET A 104 3.14 -2.62 -12.51
CA MET A 104 3.15 -2.25 -11.08
C MET A 104 4.52 -1.79 -10.59
N LEU A 105 5.60 -2.44 -11.06
CA LEU A 105 6.96 -2.02 -10.74
C LEU A 105 7.32 -0.67 -11.38
N ASP A 106 6.85 -0.44 -12.60
CA ASP A 106 7.04 0.84 -13.29
C ASP A 106 6.27 1.95 -12.56
N TYR A 107 5.03 1.72 -12.13
CA TYR A 107 4.27 2.63 -11.29
C TYR A 107 5.02 2.97 -10.00
N ALA A 108 5.45 1.95 -9.26
CA ALA A 108 6.17 2.12 -8.01
C ALA A 108 7.46 2.94 -8.19
N SER A 109 8.21 2.70 -9.27
CA SER A 109 9.46 3.42 -9.56
C SER A 109 9.25 4.92 -9.79
N ARG A 110 8.09 5.32 -10.32
CA ARG A 110 7.75 6.71 -10.67
C ARG A 110 7.09 7.48 -9.53
N MET A 111 6.57 6.80 -8.53
CA MET A 111 5.95 7.48 -7.38
C MET A 111 6.90 8.39 -6.60
N ARG A 112 8.21 8.21 -6.73
CA ARG A 112 9.22 9.11 -6.17
C ARG A 112 9.07 10.56 -6.65
N ALA A 113 8.51 10.76 -7.84
CA ALA A 113 8.28 12.08 -8.43
C ALA A 113 6.97 12.73 -7.96
N TRP A 114 6.12 12.01 -7.22
CA TRP A 114 4.83 12.54 -6.78
C TRP A 114 4.96 13.29 -5.46
N SER A 115 4.19 14.36 -5.33
CA SER A 115 4.02 15.08 -4.08
C SER A 115 2.57 14.95 -3.59
N ALA A 116 2.39 14.94 -2.28
CA ALA A 116 1.05 14.92 -1.69
C ALA A 116 0.23 16.15 -2.09
N SER A 117 0.87 17.31 -2.32
CA SER A 117 0.21 18.53 -2.77
C SER A 117 -0.34 18.41 -4.20
N GLU A 118 0.40 17.77 -5.12
CA GLU A 118 -0.08 17.53 -6.48
C GLU A 118 -1.23 16.52 -6.50
N LEU A 119 -1.12 15.45 -5.71
CA LEU A 119 -2.20 14.48 -5.57
C LEU A 119 -3.45 15.13 -4.98
N ARG A 120 -3.30 15.96 -3.96
CA ARG A 120 -4.42 16.72 -3.36
C ARG A 120 -5.08 17.66 -4.37
N ALA A 121 -4.30 18.41 -5.14
CA ALA A 121 -4.81 19.32 -6.15
C ALA A 121 -5.56 18.60 -7.30
N SER A 122 -5.19 17.35 -7.59
CA SER A 122 -5.78 16.53 -8.65
C SER A 122 -6.95 15.65 -8.19
N THR A 123 -7.20 15.58 -6.88
CA THR A 123 -8.26 14.76 -6.30
C THR A 123 -9.54 15.55 -6.11
N ALA A 124 -10.68 14.96 -6.51
CA ALA A 124 -12.01 15.54 -6.31
C ALA A 124 -12.59 15.25 -4.91
N LEU A 125 -11.89 14.47 -4.09
CA LEU A 125 -12.38 14.02 -2.79
C LEU A 125 -12.15 15.08 -1.71
N LEU A 126 -13.25 15.58 -1.17
CA LEU A 126 -13.27 16.56 -0.08
C LEU A 126 -13.14 15.93 1.31
N ASP A 127 -13.24 14.61 1.43
CA ASP A 127 -13.39 13.91 2.71
C ASP A 127 -12.10 13.25 3.23
N VAL A 128 -10.94 13.52 2.64
CA VAL A 128 -9.65 13.03 3.15
C VAL A 128 -9.17 13.97 4.23
N PRO A 129 -8.95 13.50 5.48
CA PRO A 129 -8.48 14.33 6.58
C PRO A 129 -7.15 15.04 6.29
N ASP A 130 -6.97 16.26 6.78
CA ASP A 130 -5.78 17.07 6.50
C ASP A 130 -4.48 16.44 7.02
N ASP A 131 -4.51 15.78 8.17
CA ASP A 131 -3.38 15.06 8.76
C ASP A 131 -2.93 13.87 7.90
N LEU A 132 -3.88 13.26 7.16
CA LEU A 132 -3.58 12.17 6.24
C LEU A 132 -2.68 12.62 5.08
N TRP A 133 -2.83 13.86 4.61
CA TRP A 133 -1.99 14.40 3.53
C TRP A 133 -0.53 14.58 3.97
N ALA A 134 -0.29 14.97 5.22
CA ALA A 134 1.06 15.06 5.78
C ALA A 134 1.70 13.67 5.93
N ALA A 135 0.92 12.69 6.38
CA ALA A 135 1.36 11.30 6.46
C ALA A 135 1.66 10.71 5.07
N LEU A 136 0.82 11.00 4.06
CA LEU A 136 1.04 10.61 2.69
C LEU A 136 2.35 11.18 2.12
N ASP A 137 2.62 12.47 2.34
CA ASP A 137 3.86 13.11 1.90
C ASP A 137 5.10 12.43 2.51
N SER A 138 5.02 12.10 3.80
CA SER A 138 6.07 11.38 4.50
C SER A 138 6.29 9.97 3.96
N ASN A 139 5.21 9.25 3.60
CA ASN A 139 5.29 7.91 3.02
C ASN A 139 5.85 7.95 1.59
N LEU A 140 5.43 8.90 0.76
CA LEU A 140 5.97 9.10 -0.59
C LEU A 140 7.48 9.37 -0.57
N LYS A 141 7.93 10.31 0.26
CA LYS A 141 9.37 10.61 0.45
C LYS A 141 10.17 9.42 0.93
N ALA A 142 9.55 8.55 1.67
CA ALA A 142 10.14 7.34 2.20
C ALA A 142 10.00 6.12 1.27
N GLU A 143 9.43 6.31 0.08
CA GLU A 143 9.16 5.26 -0.91
C GLU A 143 8.31 4.10 -0.33
N ARG A 144 7.44 4.42 0.62
CA ARG A 144 6.54 3.44 1.25
C ARG A 144 5.23 3.42 0.51
N MET A 145 4.81 2.25 0.12
CA MET A 145 3.54 2.05 -0.58
C MET A 145 3.07 0.60 -0.47
N ARG A 146 1.84 0.37 -0.86
CA ARG A 146 1.30 -0.98 -1.07
C ARG A 146 0.90 -1.15 -2.51
N LEU A 147 1.28 -2.27 -3.10
CA LEU A 147 0.90 -2.71 -4.44
C LEU A 147 -0.08 -3.85 -4.32
N ILE A 148 -1.27 -3.70 -4.89
CA ILE A 148 -2.33 -4.71 -4.87
C ILE A 148 -2.62 -5.18 -6.30
N PHE A 149 -2.47 -6.47 -6.52
CA PHE A 149 -2.95 -7.15 -7.72
C PHE A 149 -4.35 -7.68 -7.45
N ALA A 150 -5.38 -7.06 -8.01
CA ALA A 150 -6.77 -7.47 -7.82
C ALA A 150 -7.27 -8.24 -9.05
N ALA A 151 -7.85 -9.41 -8.83
CA ALA A 151 -8.42 -10.23 -9.92
C ALA A 151 -9.58 -11.08 -9.42
N ASP A 152 -10.41 -11.58 -10.34
CA ASP A 152 -11.41 -12.61 -10.05
C ASP A 152 -10.78 -13.97 -9.74
N SER A 153 -9.57 -14.25 -10.26
CA SER A 153 -8.75 -15.39 -9.88
C SER A 153 -7.27 -15.09 -10.08
N ILE A 154 -6.44 -15.42 -9.08
CA ILE A 154 -4.99 -15.23 -9.11
C ILE A 154 -4.33 -16.60 -9.33
N PRO A 155 -3.68 -16.83 -10.50
CA PRO A 155 -2.96 -18.07 -10.75
C PRO A 155 -1.77 -18.27 -9.80
N ASP A 156 -1.45 -19.52 -9.44
CA ASP A 156 -0.34 -19.87 -8.55
C ASP A 156 1.00 -19.25 -8.95
N SER A 157 1.23 -19.11 -10.27
CA SER A 157 2.44 -18.47 -10.78
C SER A 157 2.51 -16.97 -10.47
N LEU A 158 1.38 -16.26 -10.46
CA LEU A 158 1.31 -14.86 -10.07
C LEU A 158 1.39 -14.74 -8.54
N ALA A 159 0.70 -15.61 -7.80
CA ALA A 159 0.79 -15.68 -6.34
C ALA A 159 2.25 -15.86 -5.87
N SER A 160 3.00 -16.76 -6.53
CA SER A 160 4.42 -16.97 -6.25
C SER A 160 5.29 -15.74 -6.52
N MET A 161 4.99 -14.98 -7.59
CA MET A 161 5.69 -13.72 -7.89
C MET A 161 5.37 -12.64 -6.88
N ILE A 162 4.12 -12.50 -6.49
CA ILE A 162 3.67 -11.56 -5.45
C ILE A 162 4.40 -11.84 -4.14
N ASP A 163 4.45 -13.09 -3.72
CA ASP A 163 5.10 -13.52 -2.50
C ASP A 163 6.63 -13.28 -2.53
N PHE A 164 7.27 -13.51 -3.68
CA PHE A 164 8.67 -13.18 -3.89
C PHE A 164 8.94 -11.68 -3.80
N LEU A 165 8.13 -10.85 -4.46
CA LEU A 165 8.26 -9.40 -4.45
C LEU A 165 8.06 -8.84 -3.04
N ASP A 166 7.01 -9.32 -2.34
CA ASP A 166 6.74 -8.87 -0.98
C ASP A 166 7.91 -9.16 -0.03
N ARG A 167 8.55 -10.33 -0.15
CA ARG A 167 9.72 -10.67 0.66
C ARG A 167 10.99 -9.90 0.27
N SER A 168 11.11 -9.50 -0.99
CA SER A 168 12.31 -8.85 -1.54
C SER A 168 12.33 -7.34 -1.37
N MET A 169 11.19 -6.72 -1.09
CA MET A 169 11.04 -5.26 -0.96
C MET A 169 10.81 -4.87 0.50
N ASP A 170 11.71 -4.10 1.10
CA ASP A 170 11.61 -3.70 2.52
C ASP A 170 10.54 -2.63 2.76
N ALA A 171 10.45 -1.64 1.89
CA ALA A 171 9.57 -0.47 2.04
C ALA A 171 8.21 -0.62 1.34
N ILE A 172 8.10 -1.56 0.40
CA ILE A 172 6.92 -1.76 -0.44
C ILE A 172 6.23 -3.05 -0.02
N GLU A 173 4.95 -2.97 0.27
CA GLU A 173 4.11 -4.14 0.50
C GLU A 173 3.50 -4.59 -0.82
N VAL A 174 3.52 -5.89 -1.07
CA VAL A 174 2.94 -6.46 -2.28
C VAL A 174 1.98 -7.57 -1.90
N CYS A 175 0.73 -7.48 -2.34
CA CYS A 175 -0.26 -8.54 -2.13
C CYS A 175 -1.17 -8.71 -3.33
N GLY A 176 -1.77 -9.88 -3.44
CA GLY A 176 -2.88 -10.16 -4.33
C GLY A 176 -4.20 -10.11 -3.58
N VAL A 177 -5.26 -9.75 -4.27
CA VAL A 177 -6.63 -9.85 -3.75
C VAL A 177 -7.50 -10.53 -4.80
N GLU A 178 -7.95 -11.73 -4.47
CA GLU A 178 -8.89 -12.46 -5.31
C GLU A 178 -10.32 -12.09 -4.92
N ILE A 179 -11.08 -11.54 -5.85
CA ILE A 179 -12.45 -11.05 -5.63
C ILE A 179 -13.41 -11.83 -6.53
N LYS A 180 -13.98 -12.90 -5.99
CA LYS A 180 -14.91 -13.78 -6.72
C LYS A 180 -16.35 -13.31 -6.61
N ARG A 181 -17.07 -13.39 -7.72
CA ARG A 181 -18.50 -13.16 -7.83
C ARG A 181 -19.24 -14.47 -7.92
N TYR A 182 -20.32 -14.59 -7.18
CA TYR A 182 -21.22 -15.74 -7.22
C TYR A 182 -22.65 -15.24 -7.43
N VAL A 183 -23.44 -16.05 -8.12
CA VAL A 183 -24.86 -15.79 -8.35
C VAL A 183 -25.64 -16.99 -7.82
N SER A 184 -26.57 -16.75 -6.92
CA SER A 184 -27.47 -17.80 -6.41
C SER A 184 -28.64 -18.04 -7.36
N GLU A 185 -29.29 -19.20 -7.24
CA GLU A 185 -30.41 -19.58 -8.14
C GLU A 185 -31.59 -18.60 -8.08
N ASP A 186 -31.74 -17.85 -7.00
CA ASP A 186 -32.74 -16.79 -6.86
C ASP A 186 -32.26 -15.41 -7.38
N GLY A 187 -31.09 -15.38 -8.04
CA GLY A 187 -30.52 -14.18 -8.68
C GLY A 187 -29.77 -13.24 -7.72
N ALA A 188 -29.60 -13.56 -6.47
CA ALA A 188 -28.81 -12.71 -5.55
C ALA A 188 -27.32 -12.89 -5.83
N GLU A 189 -26.59 -11.77 -5.80
CA GLU A 189 -25.16 -11.73 -5.95
C GLU A 189 -24.42 -11.78 -4.60
N LEU A 190 -23.32 -12.54 -4.57
CA LEU A 190 -22.45 -12.69 -3.42
C LEU A 190 -21.02 -12.44 -3.87
N ILE A 191 -20.25 -11.73 -3.06
CA ILE A 191 -18.84 -11.46 -3.33
C ILE A 191 -18.02 -12.08 -2.22
N SER A 192 -16.94 -12.78 -2.59
CA SER A 192 -15.89 -13.17 -1.65
C SER A 192 -14.60 -12.47 -1.99
N SER A 193 -13.88 -11.98 -0.98
CA SER A 193 -12.55 -11.41 -1.12
C SER A 193 -11.56 -12.22 -0.30
N THR A 194 -10.43 -12.57 -0.92
CA THR A 194 -9.36 -13.36 -0.29
C THR A 194 -8.01 -12.73 -0.60
N ILE A 195 -7.22 -12.48 0.44
CA ILE A 195 -5.81 -12.02 0.26
C ILE A 195 -4.96 -13.22 -0.14
N VAL A 196 -4.18 -13.06 -1.21
CA VAL A 196 -3.29 -14.06 -1.78
C VAL A 196 -1.86 -13.55 -1.75
N GLY A 197 -0.97 -14.25 -1.05
CA GLY A 197 0.42 -13.80 -0.86
C GLY A 197 0.50 -12.48 -0.10
N GLY A 198 1.68 -12.10 0.36
CA GLY A 198 1.94 -10.77 0.94
C GLY A 198 1.08 -10.35 2.14
N GLY A 199 1.44 -9.23 2.74
CA GLY A 199 0.56 -8.53 3.69
C GLY A 199 0.59 -8.99 5.15
N ASN A 200 1.18 -10.14 5.47
CA ASN A 200 1.29 -10.67 6.84
C ASN A 200 2.74 -10.78 7.35
N SER A 201 3.69 -10.08 6.75
CA SER A 201 5.03 -10.03 7.34
C SER A 201 4.96 -9.25 8.66
N PRO A 202 5.18 -9.88 9.83
CA PRO A 202 5.23 -9.18 11.11
C PRO A 202 6.26 -8.05 11.11
N VAL A 203 7.30 -8.18 10.28
CA VAL A 203 8.36 -7.19 10.11
C VAL A 203 7.85 -5.96 9.39
N LYS A 204 7.03 -6.13 8.33
CA LYS A 204 6.44 -5.00 7.59
C LYS A 204 5.31 -4.34 8.36
N GLN A 205 4.50 -5.11 9.09
CA GLN A 205 3.51 -4.55 10.02
C GLN A 205 4.20 -3.75 11.14
N ALA A 206 5.26 -4.26 11.73
CA ALA A 206 6.06 -3.53 12.71
C ALA A 206 6.69 -2.27 12.10
N ALA A 207 7.08 -2.30 10.81
CA ALA A 207 7.59 -1.13 10.11
C ALA A 207 6.50 -0.08 9.81
N ARG A 208 5.23 -0.47 9.66
CA ARG A 208 4.08 0.47 9.54
C ARG A 208 3.90 1.30 10.81
N TYR A 209 4.04 0.66 11.96
CA TYR A 209 3.94 1.31 13.27
C TYR A 209 5.30 1.83 13.78
N SER A 210 6.36 1.76 12.95
CA SER A 210 7.63 2.37 13.31
C SER A 210 7.48 3.88 13.24
N THR A 211 7.69 4.52 14.37
CA THR A 211 7.76 5.98 14.45
C THR A 211 8.76 6.49 13.42
N ILE A 212 8.34 7.41 12.54
CA ILE A 212 9.28 8.18 11.74
C ILE A 212 9.93 9.12 12.73
N TRP A 213 11.18 8.84 13.05
CA TRP A 213 11.93 9.66 13.99
C TRP A 213 12.28 11.01 13.35
N ASP A 214 12.11 12.06 14.10
CA ASP A 214 12.63 13.38 13.84
C ASP A 214 13.47 13.85 15.04
N ALA A 215 13.93 15.09 15.02
CA ALA A 215 14.73 15.63 16.11
C ALA A 215 13.98 15.63 17.43
N ASP A 216 12.69 16.00 17.41
CA ASP A 216 11.88 16.17 18.62
C ASP A 216 11.49 14.83 19.23
N SER A 217 10.97 13.91 18.43
CA SER A 217 10.60 12.55 18.88
C SER A 217 11.82 11.74 19.37
N MET A 218 12.98 11.97 18.75
CA MET A 218 14.22 11.35 19.21
C MET A 218 14.69 11.95 20.55
N ALA A 219 14.61 13.26 20.70
CA ALA A 219 14.95 13.95 21.95
C ALA A 219 14.02 13.55 23.09
N GLU A 220 12.72 13.47 22.84
CA GLU A 220 11.72 13.02 23.80
C GLU A 220 12.00 11.59 24.27
N GLN A 221 12.23 10.65 23.34
CA GLN A 221 12.53 9.27 23.69
C GLN A 221 13.84 9.14 24.50
N LEU A 222 14.87 9.88 24.11
CA LEU A 222 16.14 9.87 24.83
C LEU A 222 15.99 10.44 26.25
N SER A 223 15.12 11.45 26.45
CA SER A 223 14.83 12.02 27.74
C SER A 223 14.07 11.08 28.70
N GLN A 224 13.26 10.20 28.15
CA GLN A 224 12.47 9.21 28.90
C GLN A 224 13.30 8.00 29.38
N ARG A 225 14.55 7.87 28.92
CA ARG A 225 15.47 6.81 29.32
C ARG A 225 16.31 7.22 30.51
N GLU A 226 16.77 6.22 31.26
CA GLU A 226 17.62 6.44 32.43
C GLU A 226 18.93 7.21 32.15
N ASN A 227 19.30 7.40 30.89
CA ASN A 227 20.53 8.06 30.48
C ASN A 227 20.25 9.38 29.72
N SER A 228 19.59 10.32 30.38
CA SER A 228 19.27 11.66 29.84
C SER A 228 20.52 12.49 29.44
N ALA A 229 21.71 12.10 29.90
CA ALA A 229 22.96 12.78 29.55
C ALA A 229 23.33 12.67 28.06
N ILE A 230 22.73 11.74 27.32
CA ILE A 230 22.99 11.56 25.88
C ILE A 230 22.24 12.60 25.01
N VAL A 231 21.15 13.19 25.53
CA VAL A 231 20.32 14.16 24.78
C VAL A 231 21.13 15.37 24.30
N PRO A 232 21.89 16.08 25.18
CA PRO A 232 22.69 17.22 24.74
C PRO A 232 23.82 16.83 23.79
N VAL A 233 24.35 15.60 23.88
CA VAL A 233 25.39 15.09 22.96
C VAL A 233 24.80 14.90 21.56
N VAL A 234 23.64 14.27 21.45
CA VAL A 234 22.96 14.07 20.15
C VAL A 234 22.56 15.41 19.55
N ALA A 235 22.03 16.33 20.34
CA ALA A 235 21.69 17.68 19.89
C ALA A 235 22.92 18.46 19.37
N ALA A 236 24.06 18.37 20.07
CA ALA A 236 25.31 18.99 19.65
C ALA A 236 25.84 18.39 18.33
N LEU A 237 25.80 17.05 18.19
CA LEU A 237 26.23 16.36 16.97
C LEU A 237 25.34 16.72 15.76
N THR A 238 24.03 16.77 15.92
CA THR A 238 23.10 17.14 14.84
C THR A 238 23.26 18.61 14.44
N SER A 239 23.43 19.51 15.42
CA SER A 239 23.71 20.93 15.17
C SER A 239 25.03 21.12 14.43
N PHE A 240 26.10 20.44 14.86
CA PHE A 240 27.40 20.45 14.17
C PHE A 240 27.28 19.93 12.73
N ALA A 241 26.58 18.80 12.54
CA ALA A 241 26.39 18.23 11.21
C ALA A 241 25.67 19.20 10.28
N SER A 242 24.61 19.87 10.76
CA SER A 242 23.88 20.88 9.98
C SER A 242 24.77 22.06 9.63
N SER A 243 25.56 22.57 10.57
CA SER A 243 26.51 23.68 10.34
C SER A 243 27.64 23.30 9.36
N ALA A 244 28.01 22.01 9.31
CA ALA A 244 29.00 21.48 8.39
C ALA A 244 28.42 21.15 7.00
N GLY A 245 27.15 21.50 6.72
CA GLY A 245 26.48 21.24 5.45
C GLY A 245 26.18 19.77 5.18
N LEU A 246 26.06 18.96 6.25
CA LEU A 246 25.63 17.58 6.15
C LEU A 246 24.10 17.50 6.18
N GLN A 247 23.55 16.59 5.38
CA GLN A 247 22.12 16.28 5.43
C GLN A 247 21.86 15.35 6.63
N ILE A 248 20.93 15.72 7.49
CA ILE A 248 20.48 14.88 8.60
C ILE A 248 19.32 14.03 8.13
N SER A 249 19.40 12.71 8.38
CA SER A 249 18.35 11.74 8.11
C SER A 249 18.09 10.93 9.37
N TYR A 250 16.83 10.89 9.78
CA TYR A 250 16.39 10.06 10.88
C TYR A 250 15.94 8.69 10.37
N GLY A 251 16.32 7.64 11.07
CA GLY A 251 15.94 6.28 10.76
C GLY A 251 14.54 5.96 11.27
N ARG A 252 14.13 4.73 11.05
CA ARG A 252 12.86 4.19 11.51
C ARG A 252 13.12 3.12 12.57
N GLY A 253 12.22 3.01 13.52
CA GLY A 253 12.28 1.95 14.51
C GLY A 253 11.08 2.02 15.44
N THR A 254 10.64 0.88 15.95
CA THR A 254 9.57 0.79 16.94
C THR A 254 10.03 1.13 18.35
N LYS A 255 11.34 0.99 18.62
CA LYS A 255 11.91 1.15 19.96
C LYS A 255 13.11 2.09 20.01
N PHE A 256 13.80 2.32 18.88
CA PHE A 256 15.04 3.09 18.84
C PHE A 256 15.07 3.98 17.60
N GLY A 257 15.26 5.29 17.82
CA GLY A 257 15.60 6.23 16.77
C GLY A 257 17.07 6.05 16.35
N VAL A 258 17.34 6.31 15.09
CA VAL A 258 18.70 6.36 14.54
C VAL A 258 18.82 7.67 13.77
N CYS A 259 19.83 8.47 14.09
CA CYS A 259 20.17 9.69 13.37
C CYS A 259 21.42 9.46 12.52
N ARG A 260 21.37 9.86 11.25
CA ARG A 260 22.47 9.74 10.29
C ARG A 260 22.83 11.09 9.74
N ALA A 261 24.12 11.40 9.69
CA ALA A 261 24.62 12.53 8.92
C ALA A 261 25.17 12.04 7.58
N LEU A 262 24.73 12.64 6.48
CA LEU A 262 25.02 12.25 5.11
C LEU A 262 25.73 13.37 4.36
N ARG A 263 26.73 13.04 3.53
CA ARG A 263 27.33 13.92 2.52
C ARG A 263 27.21 13.26 1.15
N ASN A 264 26.50 13.90 0.21
CA ASN A 264 26.23 13.35 -1.11
C ASN A 264 25.67 11.92 -1.06
N GLY A 265 24.71 11.67 -0.17
CA GLY A 265 24.09 10.37 0.02
C GLY A 265 24.94 9.33 0.77
N ARG A 266 26.20 9.63 1.08
CA ARG A 266 27.08 8.72 1.84
C ARG A 266 27.03 9.04 3.33
N LYS A 267 26.92 7.98 4.14
CA LYS A 267 26.90 8.09 5.59
C LYS A 267 28.26 8.56 6.11
N VAL A 268 28.25 9.64 6.90
CA VAL A 268 29.43 10.18 7.56
C VAL A 268 29.51 9.67 9.00
N PHE A 269 28.41 9.76 9.76
CA PHE A 269 28.30 9.14 11.07
C PHE A 269 26.86 8.72 11.39
N LEU A 270 26.70 7.95 12.45
CA LEU A 270 25.45 7.38 12.95
C LEU A 270 25.39 7.60 14.47
N VAL A 271 24.19 8.00 14.95
CA VAL A 271 23.87 8.10 16.38
C VAL A 271 22.63 7.27 16.70
#